data_cd08f4365d390bcdf38e691186fe28a1
#
_entry.id   cd08f4365d390bcdf38e691186fe28a1
#
_cell.length_a   1.000
_cell.length_b   1.000
_cell.length_c   1.000
_cell.angle_alpha   90.00
_cell.angle_beta   90.00
_cell.angle_gamma   90.00
#
_symmetry.space_group_name_H-M   'P 1'
#
loop_
_entity.id
_entity.type
_entity.pdbx_description
1 polymer ?
#
loop_
_entity_poly.entity_id
_entity_poly.type
_entity_poly.pdbx_seq_one_letter_code
_entity_poly.pdbx_strand_id
1 'polypeptide(L)'
;MREFVEKKLKRGGYTNIAAANFPCGVWIKEDTKLYAVCLFDDPNKLAADPWRIDRVVDYAAQKVREQKQLECQFLALVLSDDFSISKQLVTGFYPRWFIDDAGQPVIFDGQPSEFCDLYATLIRKERFSDRFNGKRIAINRIPEVTLMLVILNILIQCIVAVGEIGGKESALMNMMVLQIGEFVQKPEWWRLVTSVFLHFGWDHLFNNMLVLLYLGALAERCLGKWRFLGVYLISGIGANAASVWWYVHQGDLLVATAGASGAIFGIAGLLLCICLLYTSPSPRDLST
;
A
#
# COMPACT_ATOMS: atom_id res chain seq x y z
N MET A 1 -10.57 12.88 -5.26
CA MET A 1 -11.88 12.20 -5.01
C MET A 1 -12.29 11.31 -6.18
N ARG A 2 -12.54 11.84 -7.37
CA ARG A 2 -13.02 11.10 -8.54
C ARG A 2 -12.20 9.82 -8.83
N GLU A 3 -10.89 9.95 -8.99
CA GLU A 3 -10.00 8.80 -9.27
C GLU A 3 -10.08 7.69 -8.19
N PHE A 4 -10.28 8.07 -6.93
CA PHE A 4 -10.46 7.14 -5.83
C PHE A 4 -11.77 6.35 -5.96
N VAL A 5 -12.88 7.01 -6.29
CA VAL A 5 -14.20 6.36 -6.49
C VAL A 5 -14.17 5.47 -7.73
N GLU A 6 -13.61 5.94 -8.85
CA GLU A 6 -13.45 5.16 -10.09
C GLU A 6 -12.65 3.87 -9.85
N LYS A 7 -11.60 3.96 -9.03
CA LYS A 7 -10.81 2.79 -8.64
C LYS A 7 -11.61 1.78 -7.81
N LYS A 8 -12.48 2.26 -6.89
CA LYS A 8 -13.37 1.40 -6.12
C LYS A 8 -14.43 0.74 -7.03
N LEU A 9 -15.07 1.49 -7.93
CA LEU A 9 -16.03 0.95 -8.90
C LEU A 9 -15.40 -0.14 -9.76
N LYS A 10 -14.23 0.11 -10.33
CA LYS A 10 -13.49 -0.87 -11.13
C LYS A 10 -13.18 -2.15 -10.36
N ARG A 11 -12.83 -2.05 -9.09
CA ARG A 11 -12.57 -3.21 -8.21
C ARG A 11 -13.84 -3.96 -7.82
N GLY A 12 -14.97 -3.27 -7.74
CA GLY A 12 -16.29 -3.86 -7.53
C GLY A 12 -16.87 -4.56 -8.77
N GLY A 13 -16.10 -4.62 -9.87
CA GLY A 13 -16.53 -5.25 -11.12
C GLY A 13 -17.35 -4.33 -12.02
N TYR A 14 -17.42 -3.02 -11.72
CA TYR A 14 -18.02 -2.06 -12.62
C TYR A 14 -17.05 -1.72 -13.77
N THR A 15 -17.56 -1.69 -14.99
CA THR A 15 -16.83 -1.32 -16.21
C THR A 15 -17.23 0.07 -16.68
N ASN A 16 -16.27 0.91 -16.99
CA ASN A 16 -16.54 2.23 -17.56
C ASN A 16 -16.87 2.09 -19.05
N ILE A 17 -18.04 2.58 -19.45
CA ILE A 17 -18.49 2.56 -20.85
C ILE A 17 -18.48 3.97 -21.47
N ALA A 18 -17.98 4.99 -20.77
CA ALA A 18 -18.00 6.34 -21.28
C ALA A 18 -17.18 6.46 -22.57
N ALA A 19 -17.87 6.58 -23.70
CA ALA A 19 -17.30 7.13 -24.90
C ALA A 19 -16.96 8.63 -24.68
N ALA A 20 -16.04 9.19 -25.45
CA ALA A 20 -15.53 10.56 -25.30
C ALA A 20 -16.59 11.67 -25.22
N ASN A 21 -17.86 11.38 -25.47
CA ASN A 21 -18.97 12.33 -25.56
C ASN A 21 -19.98 12.27 -24.41
N PHE A 22 -19.71 11.48 -23.33
CA PHE A 22 -20.61 11.47 -22.18
C PHE A 22 -20.29 12.63 -21.22
N PRO A 23 -21.30 13.39 -20.78
CA PRO A 23 -21.11 14.50 -19.85
C PRO A 23 -20.81 14.08 -18.40
N CYS A 24 -20.81 12.78 -18.11
CA CYS A 24 -20.44 12.17 -16.83
C CYS A 24 -19.71 10.83 -17.05
N GLY A 25 -19.06 10.31 -16.01
CA GLY A 25 -18.55 8.93 -16.03
C GLY A 25 -19.70 7.93 -15.90
N VAL A 26 -19.83 6.99 -16.84
CA VAL A 26 -20.86 5.94 -16.79
C VAL A 26 -20.20 4.58 -16.52
N TRP A 27 -20.59 3.97 -15.42
CA TRP A 27 -20.07 2.69 -14.95
C TRP A 27 -21.18 1.66 -14.89
N ILE A 28 -21.00 0.52 -15.55
CA ILE A 28 -22.00 -0.54 -15.58
C ILE A 28 -21.50 -1.82 -14.93
N LYS A 29 -22.42 -2.53 -14.30
CA LYS A 29 -22.24 -3.88 -13.79
C LYS A 29 -23.41 -4.75 -14.19
N GLU A 30 -23.14 -5.91 -14.77
CA GLU A 30 -24.12 -6.94 -15.07
C GLU A 30 -24.17 -7.92 -13.89
N ASP A 31 -25.36 -8.09 -13.32
CA ASP A 31 -25.67 -9.09 -12.31
C ASP A 31 -27.02 -9.72 -12.70
N THR A 32 -28.02 -9.77 -11.85
CA THR A 32 -29.39 -10.18 -12.19
C THR A 32 -30.06 -9.21 -13.18
N LYS A 33 -29.68 -7.95 -13.13
CA LYS A 33 -30.05 -6.84 -14.03
C LYS A 33 -28.80 -6.05 -14.40
N LEU A 34 -28.94 -5.12 -15.30
CA LEU A 34 -27.88 -4.16 -15.61
C LEU A 34 -27.98 -2.97 -14.65
N TYR A 35 -26.93 -2.71 -13.90
CA TYR A 35 -26.82 -1.56 -13.00
C TYR A 35 -25.87 -0.54 -13.58
N ALA A 36 -26.32 0.72 -13.69
CA ALA A 36 -25.53 1.81 -14.23
C ALA A 36 -25.37 2.94 -13.22
N VAL A 37 -24.14 3.30 -12.92
CA VAL A 37 -23.76 4.39 -12.02
C VAL A 37 -23.24 5.55 -12.84
N CYS A 38 -23.91 6.69 -12.78
CA CYS A 38 -23.49 7.94 -13.41
C CYS A 38 -22.73 8.80 -12.39
N LEU A 39 -21.43 8.99 -12.61
CA LEU A 39 -20.53 9.67 -11.67
C LEU A 39 -20.38 11.16 -12.03
N PHE A 40 -20.72 12.03 -11.08
CA PHE A 40 -20.66 13.48 -11.19
C PHE A 40 -19.62 14.05 -10.20
N ASP A 41 -18.80 14.98 -10.66
CA ASP A 41 -17.66 15.53 -9.90
C ASP A 41 -17.69 17.06 -9.68
N ASP A 42 -18.73 17.75 -10.11
CA ASP A 42 -18.86 19.20 -9.97
C ASP A 42 -20.20 19.58 -9.30
N PRO A 43 -20.30 19.47 -7.95
CA PRO A 43 -21.54 19.71 -7.22
C PRO A 43 -22.02 21.15 -7.33
N ASN A 44 -21.13 22.14 -7.48
CA ASN A 44 -21.50 23.54 -7.58
C ASN A 44 -22.24 23.85 -8.90
N LYS A 45 -21.78 23.27 -10.01
CA LYS A 45 -22.50 23.40 -11.30
C LYS A 45 -23.83 22.66 -11.29
N LEU A 46 -23.93 21.57 -10.51
CA LEU A 46 -25.20 20.85 -10.37
C LEU A 46 -26.18 21.60 -9.47
N ALA A 47 -25.70 22.28 -8.42
CA ALA A 47 -26.54 23.10 -7.55
C ALA A 47 -27.19 24.30 -8.32
N ALA A 48 -26.47 24.85 -9.31
CA ALA A 48 -27.02 25.89 -10.19
C ALA A 48 -28.14 25.38 -11.10
N ASP A 49 -28.16 24.09 -11.42
CA ASP A 49 -29.18 23.44 -12.25
C ASP A 49 -29.39 21.97 -11.78
N PRO A 50 -30.20 21.74 -10.73
CA PRO A 50 -30.42 20.41 -10.15
C PRO A 50 -31.02 19.40 -11.14
N TRP A 51 -31.78 19.82 -12.12
CA TRP A 51 -32.36 18.97 -13.16
C TRP A 51 -31.36 18.49 -14.20
N ARG A 52 -30.15 19.03 -14.19
CA ARG A 52 -29.07 18.61 -15.08
C ARG A 52 -28.69 17.14 -14.81
N ILE A 53 -28.77 16.67 -13.55
CA ILE A 53 -28.50 15.28 -13.20
C ILE A 53 -29.45 14.36 -13.97
N ASP A 54 -30.76 14.61 -13.88
CA ASP A 54 -31.78 13.78 -14.53
C ASP A 54 -31.61 13.78 -16.05
N ARG A 55 -31.39 14.97 -16.68
CA ARG A 55 -31.16 15.06 -18.13
C ARG A 55 -29.94 14.28 -18.59
N VAL A 56 -28.85 14.30 -17.80
CA VAL A 56 -27.63 13.58 -18.13
C VAL A 56 -27.81 12.07 -17.93
N VAL A 57 -28.52 11.65 -16.87
CA VAL A 57 -28.85 10.25 -16.64
C VAL A 57 -29.80 9.72 -17.70
N ASP A 58 -30.81 10.50 -18.13
CA ASP A 58 -31.72 10.15 -19.24
C ASP A 58 -30.96 9.91 -20.54
N TYR A 59 -30.04 10.81 -20.87
CA TYR A 59 -29.18 10.65 -22.05
C TYR A 59 -28.32 9.39 -21.97
N ALA A 60 -27.70 9.13 -20.79
CA ALA A 60 -26.94 7.91 -20.56
C ALA A 60 -27.83 6.67 -20.66
N ALA A 61 -29.05 6.73 -20.09
CA ALA A 61 -30.01 5.65 -20.12
C ALA A 61 -30.45 5.29 -21.54
N GLN A 62 -30.71 6.30 -22.39
CA GLN A 62 -31.02 6.07 -23.78
C GLN A 62 -29.87 5.35 -24.49
N LYS A 63 -28.66 5.83 -24.32
CA LYS A 63 -27.45 5.23 -24.97
C LYS A 63 -27.16 3.82 -24.51
N VAL A 64 -27.31 3.54 -23.22
CA VAL A 64 -27.13 2.19 -22.67
C VAL A 64 -28.20 1.23 -23.20
N ARG A 65 -29.47 1.66 -23.26
CA ARG A 65 -30.57 0.84 -23.82
C ARG A 65 -30.39 0.56 -25.30
N GLU A 66 -29.87 1.50 -26.09
CA GLU A 66 -29.55 1.29 -27.52
C GLU A 66 -28.49 0.19 -27.70
N GLN A 67 -27.55 0.07 -26.78
CA GLN A 67 -26.45 -0.91 -26.86
C GLN A 67 -26.74 -2.25 -26.20
N LYS A 68 -27.53 -2.26 -25.13
CA LYS A 68 -27.84 -3.42 -24.30
C LYS A 68 -29.35 -3.58 -24.19
N GLN A 69 -29.89 -4.66 -24.70
CA GLN A 69 -31.34 -4.99 -24.66
C GLN A 69 -31.78 -5.55 -23.30
N LEU A 70 -31.20 -5.05 -22.20
CA LEU A 70 -31.48 -5.50 -20.82
C LEU A 70 -32.16 -4.40 -20.02
N GLU A 71 -33.00 -4.83 -19.07
CA GLU A 71 -33.55 -3.91 -18.06
C GLU A 71 -32.41 -3.31 -17.24
N CYS A 72 -32.29 -1.99 -17.26
CA CYS A 72 -31.20 -1.28 -16.62
C CYS A 72 -31.73 -0.36 -15.52
N GLN A 73 -31.13 -0.45 -14.34
CA GLN A 73 -31.33 0.48 -13.23
C GLN A 73 -30.22 1.52 -13.21
N PHE A 74 -30.59 2.79 -12.98
CA PHE A 74 -29.65 3.91 -12.97
C PHE A 74 -29.59 4.56 -11.60
N LEU A 75 -28.37 5.01 -11.21
CA LEU A 75 -28.13 5.76 -10.00
C LEU A 75 -27.12 6.87 -10.30
N ALA A 76 -27.43 8.09 -9.85
CA ALA A 76 -26.48 9.20 -9.89
C ALA A 76 -25.61 9.17 -8.63
N LEU A 77 -24.28 9.11 -8.81
CA LEU A 77 -23.30 9.19 -7.75
C LEU A 77 -22.61 10.55 -7.82
N VAL A 78 -22.86 11.42 -6.85
CA VAL A 78 -22.40 12.80 -6.82
C VAL A 78 -21.28 12.94 -5.80
N LEU A 79 -20.12 13.46 -6.22
CA LEU A 79 -19.03 13.78 -5.33
C LEU A 79 -19.28 15.17 -4.73
N SER A 80 -19.58 15.25 -3.43
CA SER A 80 -19.87 16.50 -2.74
C SER A 80 -19.46 16.42 -1.28
N ASP A 81 -18.63 17.37 -0.86
CA ASP A 81 -18.20 17.60 0.52
C ASP A 81 -19.15 18.54 1.27
N ASP A 82 -20.03 19.26 0.56
CA ASP A 82 -21.00 20.16 1.15
C ASP A 82 -22.37 19.49 1.34
N PHE A 83 -22.71 19.27 2.62
CA PHE A 83 -23.99 18.68 2.99
C PHE A 83 -25.20 19.50 2.55
N SER A 84 -25.09 20.84 2.53
CA SER A 84 -26.18 21.74 2.13
C SER A 84 -26.47 21.65 0.63
N ILE A 85 -25.44 21.57 -0.18
CA ILE A 85 -25.53 21.33 -1.62
C ILE A 85 -26.11 19.92 -1.88
N SER A 86 -25.61 18.93 -1.18
CA SER A 86 -26.10 17.55 -1.30
C SER A 86 -27.60 17.45 -0.99
N LYS A 87 -28.07 18.15 0.04
CA LYS A 87 -29.49 18.20 0.41
C LYS A 87 -30.36 18.88 -0.66
N GLN A 88 -29.86 19.88 -1.37
CA GLN A 88 -30.55 20.52 -2.49
C GLN A 88 -30.63 19.60 -3.70
N LEU A 89 -29.61 18.76 -3.91
CA LEU A 89 -29.49 17.88 -5.05
C LEU A 89 -30.19 16.52 -4.87
N VAL A 90 -30.72 16.20 -3.68
CA VAL A 90 -31.29 14.87 -3.39
C VAL A 90 -32.55 14.57 -4.16
N THR A 91 -33.32 15.59 -4.57
CA THR A 91 -34.61 15.43 -5.23
C THR A 91 -34.46 15.31 -6.75
N GLY A 92 -35.03 14.28 -7.36
CA GLY A 92 -35.02 14.05 -8.80
C GLY A 92 -35.72 12.75 -9.20
N PHE A 93 -35.75 12.44 -10.49
CA PHE A 93 -36.37 11.23 -11.04
C PHE A 93 -35.52 9.98 -10.77
N TYR A 94 -34.18 10.13 -10.78
CA TYR A 94 -33.27 9.03 -10.55
C TYR A 94 -32.76 9.03 -9.11
N PRO A 95 -32.52 7.85 -8.50
CA PRO A 95 -31.85 7.72 -7.21
C PRO A 95 -30.50 8.43 -7.22
N ARG A 96 -30.16 9.07 -6.08
CA ARG A 96 -28.93 9.86 -5.92
C ARG A 96 -28.24 9.51 -4.63
N TRP A 97 -26.99 9.08 -4.73
CA TRP A 97 -26.08 8.91 -3.60
C TRP A 97 -24.99 9.96 -3.68
N PHE A 98 -24.46 10.33 -2.54
CA PHE A 98 -23.40 11.32 -2.43
C PHE A 98 -22.16 10.66 -1.84
N ILE A 99 -20.99 11.17 -2.19
CA ILE A 99 -19.71 10.74 -1.62
C ILE A 99 -19.08 11.96 -0.97
N ASP A 100 -18.79 11.85 0.34
CA ASP A 100 -18.10 12.89 1.09
C ASP A 100 -16.59 12.94 0.78
N ASP A 101 -15.87 13.91 1.36
CA ASP A 101 -14.43 14.08 1.22
C ASP A 101 -13.62 12.91 1.81
N ALA A 102 -14.19 12.18 2.79
CA ALA A 102 -13.62 10.94 3.31
C ALA A 102 -13.85 9.74 2.39
N GLY A 103 -14.59 9.91 1.27
CA GLY A 103 -14.90 8.85 0.31
C GLY A 103 -15.96 7.87 0.83
N GLN A 104 -16.81 8.32 1.78
CA GLN A 104 -17.90 7.52 2.31
C GLN A 104 -19.21 7.85 1.62
N PRO A 105 -20.09 6.86 1.34
CA PRO A 105 -21.40 7.09 0.76
C PRO A 105 -22.34 7.73 1.79
N VAL A 106 -23.00 8.81 1.40
CA VAL A 106 -24.05 9.48 2.13
C VAL A 106 -25.37 9.27 1.37
N ILE A 107 -26.32 8.60 2.00
CA ILE A 107 -27.63 8.26 1.44
C ILE A 107 -28.69 8.98 2.26
N PHE A 108 -29.45 9.85 1.63
CA PHE A 108 -30.52 10.60 2.28
C PHE A 108 -31.80 9.77 2.38
N ASP A 109 -32.67 10.14 3.32
CA ASP A 109 -33.98 9.51 3.46
C ASP A 109 -34.78 9.57 2.15
N GLY A 110 -35.45 8.47 1.82
CA GLY A 110 -36.20 8.33 0.57
C GLY A 110 -35.37 7.87 -0.64
N GLN A 111 -34.06 7.73 -0.49
CA GLN A 111 -33.19 7.11 -1.49
C GLN A 111 -33.04 5.60 -1.21
N PRO A 112 -32.89 4.75 -2.24
CA PRO A 112 -32.65 3.33 -2.03
C PRO A 112 -31.35 3.12 -1.25
N SER A 113 -31.41 2.33 -0.17
CA SER A 113 -30.26 1.94 0.63
C SER A 113 -29.39 0.89 -0.07
N GLU A 114 -29.98 0.16 -1.04
CA GLU A 114 -29.32 -0.89 -1.80
C GLU A 114 -29.36 -0.57 -3.29
N PHE A 115 -28.22 -0.72 -3.95
CA PHE A 115 -28.07 -0.62 -5.39
C PHE A 115 -26.99 -1.61 -5.84
N CYS A 116 -27.41 -2.83 -6.18
CA CYS A 116 -26.49 -3.96 -6.36
C CYS A 116 -25.59 -4.08 -5.12
N ASP A 117 -24.31 -4.24 -5.30
CA ASP A 117 -23.31 -4.25 -4.23
C ASP A 117 -22.53 -2.91 -4.10
N LEU A 118 -23.10 -1.81 -4.65
CA LEU A 118 -22.41 -0.52 -4.73
C LEU A 118 -22.03 0.02 -3.34
N TYR A 119 -22.93 -0.07 -2.36
CA TYR A 119 -22.64 0.37 -1.00
C TYR A 119 -21.44 -0.39 -0.42
N ALA A 120 -21.47 -1.72 -0.46
CA ALA A 120 -20.37 -2.57 0.00
C ALA A 120 -19.05 -2.28 -0.76
N THR A 121 -19.15 -2.01 -2.05
CA THR A 121 -18.02 -1.63 -2.90
C THR A 121 -17.41 -0.30 -2.46
N LEU A 122 -18.24 0.69 -2.13
CA LEU A 122 -17.79 2.03 -1.73
C LEU A 122 -17.23 2.08 -0.30
N ILE A 123 -17.82 1.37 0.67
CA ILE A 123 -17.34 1.33 2.07
C ILE A 123 -16.18 0.37 2.26
N ARG A 124 -15.96 -0.55 1.32
CA ARG A 124 -14.91 -1.56 1.41
C ARG A 124 -13.57 -0.89 1.69
N LYS A 125 -13.06 -1.05 2.91
CA LYS A 125 -11.70 -0.64 3.24
C LYS A 125 -10.74 -1.39 2.31
N GLU A 126 -9.78 -0.69 1.74
CA GLU A 126 -8.74 -1.33 0.95
C GLU A 126 -8.07 -2.40 1.83
N ARG A 127 -8.41 -3.67 1.60
CA ARG A 127 -7.66 -4.76 2.21
C ARG A 127 -6.24 -4.70 1.67
N PHE A 128 -5.28 -5.02 2.52
CA PHE A 128 -3.88 -5.11 2.12
C PHE A 128 -3.72 -6.03 0.88
N SER A 129 -4.51 -7.12 0.80
CA SER A 129 -4.62 -7.99 -0.36
C SER A 129 -5.04 -7.27 -1.65
N ASP A 130 -5.88 -6.23 -1.56
CA ASP A 130 -6.38 -5.50 -2.74
C ASP A 130 -5.31 -4.56 -3.32
N ARG A 131 -4.37 -4.08 -2.50
CA ARG A 131 -3.14 -3.42 -2.98
C ARG A 131 -2.26 -4.38 -3.79
N PHE A 132 -2.30 -5.66 -3.47
CA PHE A 132 -1.56 -6.70 -4.19
C PHE A 132 -2.30 -7.20 -5.43
N ASN A 133 -3.64 -7.34 -5.40
CA ASN A 133 -4.43 -7.84 -6.53
C ASN A 133 -4.70 -6.78 -7.63
N GLY A 134 -4.75 -5.49 -7.27
CA GLY A 134 -5.04 -4.41 -8.24
C GLY A 134 -3.84 -3.96 -9.09
N LYS A 135 -2.63 -4.20 -8.63
CA LYS A 135 -1.42 -4.30 -9.45
C LYS A 135 -1.10 -5.79 -9.50
N ARG A 136 -1.21 -6.44 -10.65
CA ARG A 136 -0.32 -7.56 -10.94
C ARG A 136 1.03 -7.04 -10.50
N ILE A 137 1.54 -7.55 -9.36
CA ILE A 137 2.89 -7.23 -8.95
C ILE A 137 3.68 -7.57 -10.18
N ALA A 138 4.14 -6.56 -10.88
CA ALA A 138 5.07 -6.78 -11.97
C ALA A 138 6.30 -7.36 -11.27
N ILE A 139 6.32 -8.68 -11.14
CA ILE A 139 7.43 -9.48 -10.60
C ILE A 139 8.70 -9.12 -11.38
N ASN A 140 8.53 -8.53 -12.55
CA ASN A 140 9.58 -8.18 -13.50
C ASN A 140 10.50 -7.02 -13.08
N ARG A 141 10.25 -6.32 -11.96
CA ARG A 141 11.19 -5.29 -11.48
C ARG A 141 11.34 -5.37 -9.97
N ILE A 142 12.56 -5.64 -9.52
CA ILE A 142 12.94 -5.51 -8.10
C ILE A 142 12.82 -4.02 -7.76
N PRO A 143 12.18 -3.64 -6.62
CA PRO A 143 12.09 -2.26 -6.19
C PRO A 143 13.47 -1.64 -5.98
N GLU A 144 13.57 -0.34 -6.21
CA GLU A 144 14.85 0.34 -6.35
C GLU A 144 15.69 0.34 -5.07
N VAL A 145 15.08 0.58 -3.90
CA VAL A 145 15.82 0.63 -2.63
C VAL A 145 16.27 -0.77 -2.23
N THR A 146 15.44 -1.79 -2.41
CA THR A 146 15.83 -3.19 -2.18
C THR A 146 17.03 -3.57 -3.05
N LEU A 147 16.98 -3.24 -4.34
CA LEU A 147 18.09 -3.51 -5.26
C LEU A 147 19.35 -2.75 -4.86
N MET A 148 19.22 -1.47 -4.51
CA MET A 148 20.32 -0.63 -4.04
C MET A 148 20.99 -1.22 -2.78
N LEU A 149 20.20 -1.66 -1.80
CA LEU A 149 20.71 -2.29 -0.58
C LEU A 149 21.46 -3.59 -0.89
N VAL A 150 20.92 -4.43 -1.77
CA VAL A 150 21.59 -5.69 -2.19
C VAL A 150 22.93 -5.38 -2.87
N ILE A 151 22.95 -4.46 -3.84
CA ILE A 151 24.17 -4.07 -4.54
C ILE A 151 25.19 -3.48 -3.55
N LEU A 152 24.77 -2.63 -2.63
CA LEU A 152 25.66 -2.03 -1.64
C LEU A 152 26.33 -3.09 -0.76
N ASN A 153 25.57 -4.07 -0.26
CA ASN A 153 26.11 -5.17 0.56
C ASN A 153 27.10 -6.02 -0.24
N ILE A 154 26.80 -6.34 -1.50
CA ILE A 154 27.71 -7.09 -2.38
C ILE A 154 28.99 -6.29 -2.63
N LEU A 155 28.90 -4.99 -2.93
CA LEU A 155 30.07 -4.15 -3.16
C LEU A 155 30.99 -4.08 -1.92
N ILE A 156 30.39 -3.89 -0.72
CA ILE A 156 31.16 -3.89 0.53
C ILE A 156 31.87 -5.22 0.71
N GLN A 157 31.20 -6.36 0.50
CA GLN A 157 31.82 -7.68 0.62
C GLN A 157 32.94 -7.89 -0.42
N CYS A 158 32.78 -7.43 -1.64
CA CYS A 158 33.86 -7.47 -2.63
C CYS A 158 35.09 -6.68 -2.19
N ILE A 159 34.90 -5.47 -1.62
CA ILE A 159 36.02 -4.66 -1.12
C ILE A 159 36.70 -5.34 0.06
N VAL A 160 35.93 -5.92 0.99
CA VAL A 160 36.48 -6.70 2.11
C VAL A 160 37.29 -7.86 1.59
N ALA A 161 36.76 -8.67 0.67
CA ALA A 161 37.45 -9.84 0.11
C ALA A 161 38.76 -9.47 -0.63
N VAL A 162 38.75 -8.34 -1.35
CA VAL A 162 39.98 -7.81 -1.98
C VAL A 162 41.02 -7.41 -0.91
N GLY A 163 40.57 -6.80 0.20
CA GLY A 163 41.42 -6.43 1.32
C GLY A 163 42.06 -7.62 2.04
N GLU A 164 41.43 -8.79 1.97
CA GLU A 164 41.91 -10.04 2.60
C GLU A 164 42.90 -10.84 1.73
N ILE A 165 43.15 -10.38 0.49
CA ILE A 165 44.13 -11.03 -0.39
C ILE A 165 45.51 -11.01 0.24
N GLY A 166 46.15 -12.18 0.29
CA GLY A 166 47.49 -12.37 0.89
C GLY A 166 47.44 -12.62 2.41
N GLY A 167 46.29 -12.99 2.96
CA GLY A 167 46.14 -13.38 4.37
C GLY A 167 46.20 -12.23 5.37
N LYS A 168 45.95 -10.99 4.89
CA LYS A 168 45.84 -9.80 5.74
C LYS A 168 44.39 -9.57 6.12
N GLU A 169 44.15 -9.08 7.33
CA GLU A 169 42.82 -8.60 7.71
C GLU A 169 42.44 -7.36 6.90
N SER A 170 41.20 -7.35 6.42
CA SER A 170 40.71 -6.18 5.68
C SER A 170 40.57 -4.98 6.62
N ALA A 171 41.21 -3.86 6.24
CA ALA A 171 41.07 -2.60 6.97
C ALA A 171 39.60 -2.11 7.02
N LEU A 172 38.83 -2.37 5.95
CA LEU A 172 37.41 -2.05 5.91
C LEU A 172 36.61 -2.92 6.89
N MET A 173 36.93 -4.22 7.00
CA MET A 173 36.34 -5.13 7.97
C MET A 173 36.53 -4.58 9.39
N ASN A 174 37.75 -4.28 9.77
CA ASN A 174 38.09 -3.78 11.11
C ASN A 174 37.44 -2.42 11.42
N MET A 175 37.24 -1.56 10.42
CA MET A 175 36.60 -0.26 10.59
C MET A 175 35.09 -0.38 10.76
N MET A 176 34.43 -1.34 10.11
CA MET A 176 32.98 -1.44 10.03
C MET A 176 32.38 -2.44 11.03
N VAL A 177 33.11 -3.46 11.45
CA VAL A 177 32.62 -4.52 12.34
C VAL A 177 32.31 -3.95 13.73
N LEU A 178 31.21 -4.42 14.34
CA LEU A 178 30.86 -4.07 15.71
C LEU A 178 31.43 -5.10 16.67
N GLN A 179 32.63 -4.83 17.22
CA GLN A 179 33.25 -5.62 18.29
C GLN A 179 32.74 -5.14 19.65
N ILE A 180 32.09 -6.00 20.41
CA ILE A 180 31.39 -5.61 21.63
C ILE A 180 32.35 -5.01 22.67
N GLY A 181 33.51 -5.65 22.90
CA GLY A 181 34.49 -5.19 23.89
C GLY A 181 35.11 -3.83 23.53
N GLU A 182 35.44 -3.61 22.26
CA GLU A 182 35.96 -2.32 21.80
C GLU A 182 34.90 -1.23 21.92
N PHE A 183 33.66 -1.53 21.53
CA PHE A 183 32.54 -0.59 21.58
C PHE A 183 32.22 -0.13 23.02
N VAL A 184 32.33 -1.04 23.99
CA VAL A 184 32.10 -0.70 25.42
C VAL A 184 33.22 0.20 25.95
N GLN A 185 34.47 -0.05 25.57
CA GLN A 185 35.62 0.76 26.03
C GLN A 185 35.66 2.13 25.35
N LYS A 186 35.38 2.16 24.03
CA LYS A 186 35.34 3.38 23.21
C LYS A 186 34.17 3.32 22.24
N PRO A 187 33.02 3.91 22.60
CA PRO A 187 31.83 3.86 21.77
C PRO A 187 32.01 4.52 20.40
N GLU A 188 32.18 3.73 19.38
CA GLU A 188 32.24 4.15 17.98
C GLU A 188 30.85 3.95 17.34
N TRP A 189 29.94 4.87 17.60
CA TRP A 189 28.50 4.79 17.27
C TRP A 189 28.20 4.47 15.81
N TRP A 190 29.07 4.89 14.88
CA TRP A 190 28.88 4.56 13.46
C TRP A 190 28.91 3.05 13.19
N ARG A 191 29.56 2.24 14.05
CA ARG A 191 29.61 0.78 13.91
C ARG A 191 28.26 0.12 14.06
N LEU A 192 27.31 0.75 14.80
CA LEU A 192 25.92 0.28 14.86
C LEU A 192 25.23 0.34 13.51
N VAL A 193 25.63 1.25 12.63
CA VAL A 193 25.12 1.40 11.28
C VAL A 193 25.92 0.60 10.27
N THR A 194 27.25 0.75 10.30
CA THR A 194 28.13 0.16 9.27
C THR A 194 28.17 -1.35 9.29
N SER A 195 28.10 -1.95 10.48
CA SER A 195 28.06 -3.41 10.62
C SER A 195 26.82 -4.08 10.03
N VAL A 196 25.71 -3.31 9.83
CA VAL A 196 24.51 -3.82 9.14
C VAL A 196 24.81 -4.21 7.68
N PHE A 197 25.81 -3.59 7.06
CA PHE A 197 26.19 -3.81 5.66
C PHE A 197 27.39 -4.73 5.50
N LEU A 198 28.02 -5.18 6.61
CA LEU A 198 29.17 -6.05 6.62
C LEU A 198 28.75 -7.52 6.80
N HIS A 199 29.47 -8.47 6.21
CA HIS A 199 29.15 -9.90 6.35
C HIS A 199 30.41 -10.73 6.64
N PHE A 200 30.23 -11.78 7.47
CA PHE A 200 31.27 -12.75 7.74
C PHE A 200 31.28 -13.86 6.67
N GLY A 201 31.75 -13.53 5.47
CA GLY A 201 31.87 -14.47 4.36
C GLY A 201 30.67 -14.47 3.38
N TRP A 202 30.91 -15.18 2.27
CA TRP A 202 29.98 -15.20 1.12
C TRP A 202 28.66 -15.92 1.40
N ASP A 203 28.69 -17.01 2.17
CA ASP A 203 27.48 -17.77 2.50
C ASP A 203 26.52 -16.93 3.34
N HIS A 204 27.08 -16.19 4.32
CA HIS A 204 26.31 -15.29 5.16
C HIS A 204 25.69 -14.15 4.32
N LEU A 205 26.48 -13.53 3.44
CA LEU A 205 25.97 -12.54 2.50
C LEU A 205 24.86 -13.11 1.62
N PHE A 206 25.11 -14.25 0.96
CA PHE A 206 24.15 -14.85 0.03
C PHE A 206 22.80 -15.10 0.67
N ASN A 207 22.77 -15.72 1.85
CA ASN A 207 21.53 -15.99 2.57
C ASN A 207 20.78 -14.69 2.93
N ASN A 208 21.49 -13.68 3.43
CA ASN A 208 20.89 -12.38 3.72
C ASN A 208 20.32 -11.71 2.46
N MET A 209 21.05 -11.71 1.36
CA MET A 209 20.61 -11.07 0.11
C MET A 209 19.41 -11.80 -0.50
N LEU A 210 19.36 -13.12 -0.43
CA LEU A 210 18.21 -13.90 -0.89
C LEU A 210 16.92 -13.49 -0.14
N VAL A 211 17.01 -13.45 1.20
CA VAL A 211 15.87 -13.08 2.05
C VAL A 211 15.50 -11.58 1.88
N LEU A 212 16.51 -10.71 1.77
CA LEU A 212 16.29 -9.29 1.53
C LEU A 212 15.62 -9.03 0.18
N LEU A 213 16.01 -9.72 -0.89
CA LEU A 213 15.37 -9.62 -2.20
C LEU A 213 13.88 -9.99 -2.11
N TYR A 214 13.53 -11.01 -1.36
CA TYR A 214 12.15 -11.46 -1.23
C TYR A 214 11.32 -10.57 -0.28
N LEU A 215 11.73 -10.48 1.00
CA LEU A 215 10.99 -9.73 2.02
C LEU A 215 11.12 -8.21 1.82
N GLY A 216 12.29 -7.72 1.43
CA GLY A 216 12.54 -6.32 1.16
C GLY A 216 11.71 -5.82 -0.02
N ALA A 217 11.67 -6.59 -1.12
CA ALA A 217 10.83 -6.24 -2.25
C ALA A 217 9.34 -6.19 -1.91
N LEU A 218 8.89 -7.09 -1.03
CA LEU A 218 7.52 -7.10 -0.53
C LEU A 218 7.25 -5.87 0.35
N ALA A 219 8.13 -5.60 1.31
CA ALA A 219 8.00 -4.49 2.25
C ALA A 219 8.09 -3.12 1.56
N GLU A 220 9.03 -2.93 0.61
CA GLU A 220 9.16 -1.68 -0.13
C GLU A 220 7.91 -1.37 -0.96
N ARG A 221 7.28 -2.40 -1.56
CA ARG A 221 6.00 -2.22 -2.27
C ARG A 221 4.84 -1.85 -1.36
N CYS A 222 4.86 -2.34 -0.11
CA CYS A 222 3.82 -2.06 0.88
C CYS A 222 3.95 -0.67 1.49
N LEU A 223 5.16 -0.30 1.87
CA LEU A 223 5.46 0.91 2.65
C LEU A 223 5.85 2.10 1.79
N GLY A 224 6.40 1.83 0.58
CA GLY A 224 7.10 2.81 -0.23
C GLY A 224 8.57 2.96 0.17
N LYS A 225 9.36 3.57 -0.72
CA LYS A 225 10.83 3.64 -0.68
C LYS A 225 11.39 4.14 0.66
N TRP A 226 10.97 5.32 1.09
CA TRP A 226 11.56 5.99 2.25
C TRP A 226 11.19 5.36 3.59
N ARG A 227 9.94 4.89 3.73
CA ARG A 227 9.50 4.18 4.93
C ARG A 227 10.18 2.82 5.06
N PHE A 228 10.33 2.10 3.95
CA PHE A 228 11.07 0.85 3.90
C PHE A 228 12.53 1.04 4.31
N LEU A 229 13.24 2.04 3.73
CA LEU A 229 14.62 2.35 4.11
C LEU A 229 14.73 2.71 5.60
N GLY A 230 13.81 3.53 6.11
CA GLY A 230 13.76 3.87 7.53
C GLY A 230 13.62 2.63 8.44
N VAL A 231 12.69 1.72 8.10
CA VAL A 231 12.49 0.46 8.85
C VAL A 231 13.75 -0.40 8.79
N TYR A 232 14.37 -0.56 7.62
CA TYR A 232 15.61 -1.32 7.46
C TYR A 232 16.72 -0.80 8.39
N LEU A 233 16.99 0.51 8.36
CA LEU A 233 18.05 1.12 9.16
C LEU A 233 17.73 1.08 10.68
N ILE A 234 16.52 1.46 11.08
CA ILE A 234 16.12 1.47 12.49
C ILE A 234 16.16 0.05 13.07
N SER A 235 15.67 -0.95 12.34
CA SER A 235 15.72 -2.35 12.77
C SER A 235 17.14 -2.89 12.88
N GLY A 236 18.00 -2.57 11.91
CA GLY A 236 19.40 -2.98 11.92
C GLY A 236 20.18 -2.37 13.10
N ILE A 237 20.04 -1.04 13.30
CA ILE A 237 20.65 -0.34 14.44
C ILE A 237 20.11 -0.88 15.77
N GLY A 238 18.80 -1.08 15.88
CA GLY A 238 18.14 -1.62 17.07
C GLY A 238 18.62 -3.03 17.41
N ALA A 239 18.79 -3.88 16.40
CA ALA A 239 19.33 -5.24 16.59
C ALA A 239 20.79 -5.21 17.07
N ASN A 240 21.62 -4.34 16.50
CA ASN A 240 23.00 -4.17 16.96
C ASN A 240 23.07 -3.65 18.40
N ALA A 241 22.24 -2.65 18.74
CA ALA A 241 22.16 -2.15 20.11
C ALA A 241 21.67 -3.22 21.10
N ALA A 242 20.70 -4.04 20.70
CA ALA A 242 20.24 -5.19 21.49
C ALA A 242 21.34 -6.24 21.66
N SER A 243 22.15 -6.49 20.63
CA SER A 243 23.30 -7.39 20.70
C SER A 243 24.36 -6.87 21.68
N VAL A 244 24.68 -5.58 21.64
CA VAL A 244 25.59 -4.96 22.62
C VAL A 244 25.07 -5.17 24.04
N TRP A 245 23.81 -4.82 24.28
CA TRP A 245 23.19 -4.98 25.59
C TRP A 245 23.24 -6.45 26.06
N TRP A 246 22.88 -7.40 25.21
CA TRP A 246 22.86 -8.82 25.51
C TRP A 246 24.24 -9.36 25.88
N TYR A 247 25.25 -9.16 25.03
CA TYR A 247 26.59 -9.73 25.24
C TYR A 247 27.31 -9.08 26.42
N VAL A 248 27.10 -7.81 26.68
CA VAL A 248 27.60 -7.15 27.91
C VAL A 248 27.00 -7.80 29.15
N HIS A 249 25.71 -8.12 29.17
CA HIS A 249 25.07 -8.80 30.29
C HIS A 249 25.54 -10.23 30.49
N GLN A 250 25.92 -10.92 29.41
CA GLN A 250 26.51 -12.27 29.47
C GLN A 250 27.99 -12.25 29.85
N GLY A 251 28.63 -11.10 29.87
CA GLY A 251 30.09 -10.98 30.10
C GLY A 251 30.94 -11.41 28.91
N ASP A 252 30.33 -11.64 27.74
CA ASP A 252 31.02 -12.06 26.52
C ASP A 252 31.39 -10.87 25.65
N LEU A 253 32.53 -10.27 25.94
CA LEU A 253 33.04 -9.10 25.27
C LEU A 253 33.87 -9.42 24.01
N LEU A 254 34.18 -10.68 23.72
CA LEU A 254 34.98 -11.09 22.57
C LEU A 254 34.16 -11.28 21.29
N VAL A 255 32.85 -11.10 21.37
CA VAL A 255 31.93 -11.26 20.23
C VAL A 255 32.00 -10.05 19.30
N ALA A 256 32.02 -10.35 18.00
CA ALA A 256 31.82 -9.37 16.94
C ALA A 256 30.48 -9.64 16.23
N THR A 257 29.76 -8.58 15.87
CA THR A 257 28.49 -8.65 15.16
C THR A 257 28.58 -7.93 13.82
N ALA A 258 27.99 -8.54 12.78
CA ALA A 258 27.85 -7.97 11.45
C ALA A 258 26.72 -8.70 10.69
N GLY A 259 26.09 -8.00 9.77
CA GLY A 259 25.10 -8.57 8.85
C GLY A 259 23.80 -7.80 8.78
N ALA A 260 23.15 -7.91 7.62
CA ALA A 260 21.83 -7.35 7.38
C ALA A 260 20.69 -8.09 8.13
N SER A 261 20.98 -9.21 8.79
CA SER A 261 19.98 -10.10 9.39
C SER A 261 19.07 -9.39 10.38
N GLY A 262 19.60 -8.52 11.25
CA GLY A 262 18.81 -7.75 12.21
C GLY A 262 17.78 -6.84 11.52
N ALA A 263 18.17 -6.16 10.45
CA ALA A 263 17.28 -5.36 9.64
C ALA A 263 16.22 -6.22 8.94
N ILE A 264 16.60 -7.37 8.40
CA ILE A 264 15.71 -8.32 7.72
C ILE A 264 14.67 -8.89 8.68
N PHE A 265 15.07 -9.27 9.90
CA PHE A 265 14.12 -9.74 10.93
C PHE A 265 13.13 -8.64 11.33
N GLY A 266 13.56 -7.38 11.44
CA GLY A 266 12.66 -6.26 11.67
C GLY A 266 11.64 -6.07 10.56
N ILE A 267 12.06 -6.21 9.29
CA ILE A 267 11.17 -6.19 8.13
C ILE A 267 10.17 -7.35 8.18
N ALA A 268 10.64 -8.56 8.49
CA ALA A 268 9.79 -9.74 8.63
C ALA A 268 8.73 -9.55 9.73
N GLY A 269 9.13 -9.06 10.90
CA GLY A 269 8.24 -8.74 12.00
C GLY A 269 7.19 -7.71 11.62
N LEU A 270 7.58 -6.63 10.93
CA LEU A 270 6.64 -5.62 10.43
C LEU A 270 5.63 -6.21 9.43
N LEU A 271 6.08 -7.01 8.47
CA LEU A 271 5.20 -7.66 7.51
C LEU A 271 4.22 -8.61 8.22
N LEU A 272 4.67 -9.34 9.23
CA LEU A 272 3.81 -10.19 10.05
C LEU A 272 2.76 -9.36 10.81
N CYS A 273 3.15 -8.27 11.46
CA CYS A 273 2.21 -7.36 12.14
C CYS A 273 1.17 -6.79 11.17
N ILE A 274 1.61 -6.35 9.98
CA ILE A 274 0.69 -5.88 8.93
C ILE A 274 -0.28 -7.01 8.53
N CYS A 275 0.22 -8.23 8.33
CA CYS A 275 -0.61 -9.38 7.97
C CYS A 275 -1.66 -9.67 9.04
N LEU A 276 -1.26 -9.76 10.31
CA LEU A 276 -2.15 -10.05 11.45
C LEU A 276 -3.20 -8.96 11.66
N LEU A 277 -2.82 -7.68 11.61
CA LEU A 277 -3.74 -6.56 11.78
C LEU A 277 -4.81 -6.49 10.68
N TYR A 278 -4.47 -6.94 9.46
CA TYR A 278 -5.39 -6.89 8.32
C TYR A 278 -6.19 -8.18 8.11
N THR A 279 -5.78 -9.30 8.73
CA THR A 279 -6.49 -10.59 8.64
C THR A 279 -7.38 -10.87 9.84
N SER A 280 -7.20 -10.17 10.98
CA SER A 280 -8.07 -10.32 12.14
C SER A 280 -9.49 -9.83 11.83
N PRO A 281 -10.54 -10.65 12.05
CA PRO A 281 -11.92 -10.21 11.91
C PRO A 281 -12.17 -9.04 12.87
N SER A 282 -12.88 -8.01 12.38
CA SER A 282 -13.33 -6.90 13.25
C SER A 282 -14.25 -7.45 14.33
N PRO A 283 -14.22 -6.92 15.57
CA PRO A 283 -15.22 -7.28 16.60
C PRO A 283 -16.66 -7.11 16.14
N ARG A 284 -16.90 -6.28 15.11
CA ARG A 284 -18.23 -6.11 14.49
C ARG A 284 -18.61 -7.25 13.55
N ASP A 285 -17.65 -8.04 13.05
CA ASP A 285 -17.92 -9.20 12.19
C ASP A 285 -18.27 -10.46 13.02
N LEU A 286 -18.15 -10.38 14.35
CA LEU A 286 -18.47 -11.45 15.31
C LEU A 286 -19.84 -11.24 15.99
N SER A 287 -20.56 -10.16 15.68
CA SER A 287 -21.88 -9.85 16.26
C SER A 287 -23.00 -10.09 15.25
N THR A 288 -23.08 -11.31 14.72
CA THR A 288 -24.30 -11.85 14.05
C THR A 288 -24.85 -13.01 14.83
#